data_7cf6ce8f3259d1c6f886b1ea8043dad0
#
_entry.id   7cf6ce8f3259d1c6f886b1ea8043dad0
#
_cell.length_a   1.000
_cell.length_b   1.000
_cell.length_c   1.000
_cell.angle_alpha   90.00
_cell.angle_beta   90.00
_cell.angle_gamma   90.00
#
_symmetry.space_group_name_H-M   'P 1'
#
loop_
_entity.id
_entity.type
_entity.pdbx_description
1 polymer ?
#
loop_
_entity_poly.entity_id
_entity_poly.type
_entity_poly.pdbx_seq_one_letter_code
_entity_poly.pdbx_strand_id
1 'polypeptide(L)'
;YDQLKDHVALFAGALRARGVEKGDRVIIYMPMIPEAVIAMLACARIGAVHSVVFGGFAANELATRVLDAKPRLIVSATCGIEGARVIPYMPLLEKALDLADAQDLPCIVVSRPQLPLESTPLQAETWEDATKDAEPVGCVPVEATEPLYILYTSGTTGAPKGVVRPSGGHAVALDWTMGAIYDVKPGEVYWAASDIGWVVGHSYIIYGPLLHGNTTVLFEGKPVGTPDAGAFWRVASEHGVATMFTAPTAFRAIRQQDPDGKLIERYNLSAMRALFLAGERCDPDTLHWAEDKLGIPVIDHWWQTETGWSIAANCLGIERLPVKAGSVGPAAPGWDVRTLDNKGNDVAPGDVGAIACRLPLPPGTLAGLWHAEERFRQSYLTTFPGYYETGDAGFVDED
;
A
#
# COMPACT_ATOMS: atom_id res chain seq x y z
N TYR A 1 -4.67 -8.72 18.23
CA TYR A 1 -5.68 -7.71 17.95
C TYR A 1 -5.97 -6.82 19.16
N ASP A 2 -6.19 -7.37 20.36
CA ASP A 2 -6.53 -6.55 21.55
C ASP A 2 -5.44 -5.53 21.87
N GLN A 3 -4.18 -5.94 21.91
CA GLN A 3 -3.05 -5.02 22.12
C GLN A 3 -2.99 -3.93 21.04
N LEU A 4 -3.17 -4.29 19.77
CA LEU A 4 -3.20 -3.29 18.70
C LEU A 4 -4.34 -2.30 18.88
N LYS A 5 -5.55 -2.77 19.23
CA LYS A 5 -6.72 -1.94 19.52
C LYS A 5 -6.43 -0.94 20.64
N ASP A 6 -5.77 -1.40 21.71
CA ASP A 6 -5.46 -0.57 22.87
C ASP A 6 -4.41 0.50 22.53
N HIS A 7 -3.33 0.13 21.83
CA HIS A 7 -2.33 1.07 21.35
C HIS A 7 -2.92 2.10 20.35
N VAL A 8 -3.78 1.66 19.46
CA VAL A 8 -4.50 2.56 18.52
C VAL A 8 -5.41 3.53 19.26
N ALA A 9 -6.16 3.06 20.28
CA ALA A 9 -7.02 3.93 21.07
C ALA A 9 -6.22 4.98 21.86
N LEU A 10 -5.09 4.58 22.43
CA LEU A 10 -4.18 5.44 23.18
C LEU A 10 -3.55 6.51 22.27
N PHE A 11 -2.98 6.10 21.12
CA PHE A 11 -2.36 7.04 20.18
C PHE A 11 -3.39 7.96 19.52
N ALA A 12 -4.61 7.50 19.28
CA ALA A 12 -5.73 8.34 18.84
C ALA A 12 -6.05 9.45 19.89
N GLY A 13 -5.95 9.13 21.18
CA GLY A 13 -6.04 10.11 22.27
C GLY A 13 -4.90 11.12 22.25
N ALA A 14 -3.67 10.66 21.99
CA ALA A 14 -2.51 11.52 21.82
C ALA A 14 -2.67 12.52 20.66
N LEU A 15 -3.22 12.08 19.53
CA LEU A 15 -3.54 12.95 18.39
C LEU A 15 -4.61 13.99 18.76
N ARG A 16 -5.68 13.57 19.45
CA ARG A 16 -6.74 14.47 19.94
C ARG A 16 -6.22 15.54 20.88
N ALA A 17 -5.35 15.17 21.83
CA ALA A 17 -4.75 16.10 22.76
C ALA A 17 -3.91 17.21 22.06
N ARG A 18 -3.47 16.95 20.81
CA ARG A 18 -2.75 17.90 19.95
C ARG A 18 -3.65 18.61 18.95
N GLY A 19 -4.95 18.53 19.15
CA GLY A 19 -5.96 19.22 18.35
C GLY A 19 -6.19 18.63 16.96
N VAL A 20 -5.89 17.33 16.75
CA VAL A 20 -6.28 16.63 15.53
C VAL A 20 -7.76 16.28 15.62
N GLU A 21 -8.56 16.77 14.69
CA GLU A 21 -10.00 16.55 14.61
C GLU A 21 -10.39 15.72 13.40
N LYS A 22 -11.66 15.33 13.34
CA LYS A 22 -12.25 14.65 12.17
C LYS A 22 -12.03 15.50 10.92
N GLY A 23 -11.50 14.89 9.85
CA GLY A 23 -11.19 15.55 8.59
C GLY A 23 -9.83 16.26 8.53
N ASP A 24 -9.13 16.41 9.65
CA ASP A 24 -7.75 16.90 9.64
C ASP A 24 -6.81 15.90 8.98
N ARG A 25 -5.73 16.41 8.37
CA ARG A 25 -4.69 15.57 7.75
C ARG A 25 -3.55 15.36 8.72
N VAL A 26 -3.05 14.12 8.71
CA VAL A 26 -1.83 13.72 9.43
C VAL A 26 -0.88 13.08 8.42
N ILE A 27 0.31 13.62 8.29
CA ILE A 27 1.36 12.98 7.49
C ILE A 27 2.09 11.95 8.35
N ILE A 28 2.31 10.77 7.77
CA ILE A 28 3.06 9.67 8.39
C ILE A 28 4.30 9.42 7.52
N TYR A 29 5.47 9.87 8.00
CA TYR A 29 6.77 9.67 7.35
C TYR A 29 7.61 8.73 8.20
N MET A 30 7.37 7.44 8.06
CA MET A 30 7.90 6.41 8.94
C MET A 30 8.40 5.18 8.18
N PRO A 31 9.34 4.43 8.76
CA PRO A 31 9.72 3.11 8.24
C PRO A 31 8.64 2.07 8.59
N MET A 32 8.89 0.81 8.18
CA MET A 32 8.00 -0.34 8.40
C MET A 32 8.07 -0.84 9.86
N ILE A 33 7.58 -0.03 10.79
CA ILE A 33 7.54 -0.32 12.25
C ILE A 33 6.08 -0.31 12.77
N PRO A 34 5.79 -0.99 13.89
CA PRO A 34 4.42 -1.08 14.43
C PRO A 34 3.75 0.28 14.68
N GLU A 35 4.51 1.29 15.09
CA GLU A 35 4.01 2.62 15.36
C GLU A 35 3.41 3.29 14.10
N ALA A 36 3.93 2.97 12.91
CA ALA A 36 3.35 3.46 11.65
C ALA A 36 1.96 2.87 11.41
N VAL A 37 1.75 1.59 11.69
CA VAL A 37 0.45 0.92 11.63
C VAL A 37 -0.52 1.55 12.64
N ILE A 38 -0.06 1.73 13.87
CA ILE A 38 -0.84 2.35 14.94
C ILE A 38 -1.26 3.76 14.54
N ALA A 39 -0.36 4.56 13.97
CA ALA A 39 -0.66 5.92 13.52
C ALA A 39 -1.72 5.97 12.41
N MET A 40 -1.64 5.08 11.40
CA MET A 40 -2.65 4.96 10.34
C MET A 40 -4.03 4.63 10.91
N LEU A 41 -4.10 3.61 11.77
CA LEU A 41 -5.35 3.16 12.39
C LEU A 41 -5.90 4.16 13.41
N ALA A 42 -5.04 4.89 14.12
CA ALA A 42 -5.45 5.95 15.05
C ALA A 42 -6.10 7.13 14.31
N CYS A 43 -5.55 7.53 13.16
CA CYS A 43 -6.19 8.53 12.29
C CYS A 43 -7.58 8.05 11.85
N ALA A 44 -7.68 6.82 11.33
CA ALA A 44 -8.95 6.23 10.94
C ALA A 44 -9.96 6.21 12.10
N ARG A 45 -9.49 5.87 13.32
CA ARG A 45 -10.33 5.80 14.52
C ARG A 45 -11.00 7.11 14.90
N ILE A 46 -10.33 8.24 14.70
CA ILE A 46 -10.87 9.58 15.01
C ILE A 46 -11.44 10.31 13.78
N GLY A 47 -11.48 9.65 12.62
CA GLY A 47 -11.95 10.25 11.38
C GLY A 47 -10.99 11.28 10.78
N ALA A 48 -9.72 11.29 11.19
CA ALA A 48 -8.66 12.06 10.54
C ALA A 48 -8.19 11.35 9.27
N VAL A 49 -7.69 12.12 8.31
CA VAL A 49 -7.23 11.65 7.01
C VAL A 49 -5.71 11.49 7.04
N HIS A 50 -5.21 10.27 7.00
CA HIS A 50 -3.75 10.10 6.96
C HIS A 50 -3.18 10.18 5.54
N SER A 51 -1.92 10.59 5.44
CA SER A 51 -1.14 10.53 4.21
C SER A 51 0.23 9.95 4.52
N VAL A 52 0.44 8.71 4.11
CA VAL A 52 1.73 8.03 4.33
C VAL A 52 2.68 8.43 3.22
N VAL A 53 3.89 8.82 3.61
CA VAL A 53 4.99 9.17 2.72
C VAL A 53 6.06 8.10 2.84
N PHE A 54 6.46 7.53 1.71
CA PHE A 54 7.50 6.51 1.66
C PHE A 54 8.81 7.01 2.29
N GLY A 55 9.36 6.26 3.24
CA GLY A 55 10.55 6.66 4.00
C GLY A 55 11.83 6.80 3.19
N GLY A 56 11.84 6.29 1.95
CA GLY A 56 12.93 6.49 0.99
C GLY A 56 12.88 7.79 0.19
N PHE A 57 11.83 8.63 0.39
CA PHE A 57 11.68 9.87 -0.36
C PHE A 57 12.57 10.99 0.19
N ALA A 58 13.07 11.81 -0.74
CA ALA A 58 13.86 13.00 -0.43
C ALA A 58 12.99 14.11 0.18
N ALA A 59 13.65 15.07 0.84
CA ALA A 59 12.99 16.18 1.52
C ALA A 59 12.02 16.98 0.62
N ASN A 60 12.36 17.21 -0.65
CA ASN A 60 11.49 17.91 -1.60
C ASN A 60 10.16 17.21 -1.83
N GLU A 61 10.16 15.86 -1.88
CA GLU A 61 8.96 15.06 -2.05
C GLU A 61 8.06 15.13 -0.82
N LEU A 62 8.64 15.13 0.37
CA LEU A 62 7.91 15.32 1.62
C LEU A 62 7.35 16.75 1.70
N ALA A 63 8.14 17.77 1.38
CA ALA A 63 7.73 19.18 1.38
C ALA A 63 6.51 19.42 0.47
N THR A 64 6.53 18.86 -0.74
CA THR A 64 5.41 18.99 -1.68
C THR A 64 4.11 18.44 -1.10
N ARG A 65 4.18 17.33 -0.37
CA ARG A 65 3.01 16.71 0.28
C ARG A 65 2.53 17.50 1.50
N VAL A 66 3.44 18.09 2.26
CA VAL A 66 3.11 19.02 3.36
C VAL A 66 2.36 20.23 2.81
N LEU A 67 2.85 20.85 1.74
CA LEU A 67 2.23 22.01 1.10
C LEU A 67 0.82 21.70 0.57
N ASP A 68 0.62 20.55 -0.03
CA ASP A 68 -0.67 20.17 -0.65
C ASP A 68 -1.68 19.67 0.39
N ALA A 69 -1.27 18.73 1.26
CA ALA A 69 -2.16 18.16 2.28
C ALA A 69 -2.47 19.13 3.41
N LYS A 70 -1.58 20.08 3.71
CA LYS A 70 -1.69 21.00 4.85
C LYS A 70 -2.03 20.25 6.14
N PRO A 71 -1.12 19.38 6.61
CA PRO A 71 -1.39 18.52 7.74
C PRO A 71 -1.48 19.32 9.04
N ARG A 72 -2.20 18.79 10.02
CA ARG A 72 -2.26 19.30 11.38
C ARG A 72 -1.04 18.88 12.21
N LEU A 73 -0.46 17.72 11.86
CA LEU A 73 0.63 17.09 12.59
C LEU A 73 1.39 16.13 11.67
N ILE A 74 2.67 15.90 11.95
CA ILE A 74 3.47 14.85 11.32
C ILE A 74 3.85 13.80 12.36
N VAL A 75 3.74 12.52 11.97
CA VAL A 75 4.29 11.39 12.73
C VAL A 75 5.49 10.87 11.97
N SER A 76 6.63 10.73 12.65
CA SER A 76 7.89 10.29 12.05
C SER A 76 8.68 9.37 12.98
N ALA A 77 9.84 8.92 12.53
CA ALA A 77 10.83 8.21 13.33
C ALA A 77 12.20 8.85 13.13
N THR A 78 13.11 8.60 14.04
CA THR A 78 14.48 9.15 13.93
C THR A 78 15.25 8.55 12.76
N CYS A 79 14.97 7.30 12.40
CA CYS A 79 15.63 6.62 11.27
C CYS A 79 14.81 5.45 10.72
N GLY A 80 15.13 5.04 9.49
CA GLY A 80 14.81 3.74 8.90
C GLY A 80 16.05 2.87 8.80
N ILE A 81 15.85 1.56 8.56
CA ILE A 81 16.93 0.60 8.36
C ILE A 81 16.82 0.03 6.94
N GLU A 82 17.91 0.11 6.18
CA GLU A 82 18.00 -0.45 4.85
C GLU A 82 19.21 -1.40 4.75
N GLY A 83 18.96 -2.70 4.88
CA GLY A 83 20.03 -3.68 5.04
C GLY A 83 20.85 -3.41 6.30
N ALA A 84 22.13 -3.11 6.13
CA ALA A 84 23.03 -2.73 7.23
C ALA A 84 23.12 -1.20 7.47
N ARG A 85 22.42 -0.39 6.67
CA ARG A 85 22.49 1.07 6.75
C ARG A 85 21.38 1.63 7.61
N VAL A 86 21.74 2.57 8.50
CA VAL A 86 20.79 3.43 9.22
C VAL A 86 20.59 4.70 8.38
N ILE A 87 19.36 4.97 8.01
CA ILE A 87 18.97 6.14 7.22
C ILE A 87 18.35 7.19 8.14
N PRO A 88 19.03 8.31 8.42
CA PRO A 88 18.49 9.37 9.29
C PRO A 88 17.26 10.04 8.63
N TYR A 89 16.14 10.11 9.36
CA TYR A 89 14.93 10.80 8.88
C TYR A 89 14.83 12.23 9.35
N MET A 90 15.36 12.56 10.56
CA MET A 90 15.25 13.91 11.11
C MET A 90 15.82 14.98 10.18
N PRO A 91 17.03 14.85 9.60
CA PRO A 91 17.56 15.87 8.69
C PRO A 91 16.70 16.05 7.41
N LEU A 92 16.03 14.98 6.95
CA LEU A 92 15.12 15.04 5.80
C LEU A 92 13.82 15.76 6.16
N LEU A 93 13.28 15.48 7.36
CA LEU A 93 12.10 16.13 7.91
C LEU A 93 12.34 17.63 8.14
N GLU A 94 13.43 18.00 8.79
CA GLU A 94 13.83 19.39 9.02
C GLU A 94 13.91 20.16 7.70
N LYS A 95 14.63 19.61 6.73
CA LYS A 95 14.74 20.23 5.41
C LYS A 95 13.41 20.31 4.67
N ALA A 96 12.54 19.31 4.80
CA ALA A 96 11.22 19.33 4.19
C ALA A 96 10.31 20.40 4.77
N LEU A 97 10.32 20.58 6.09
CA LEU A 97 9.54 21.59 6.76
C LEU A 97 10.08 23.02 6.48
N ASP A 98 11.40 23.16 6.34
CA ASP A 98 12.01 24.43 5.90
C ASP A 98 11.56 24.77 4.46
N LEU A 99 11.61 23.82 3.53
CA LEU A 99 11.14 24.01 2.16
C LEU A 99 9.65 24.29 2.04
N ALA A 100 8.86 23.82 2.99
CA ALA A 100 7.41 24.03 3.03
C ALA A 100 7.00 25.27 3.83
N ASP A 101 7.94 26.02 4.41
CA ASP A 101 7.69 27.14 5.35
C ASP A 101 6.74 26.71 6.49
N ALA A 102 7.00 25.53 7.07
CA ALA A 102 6.14 24.86 8.04
C ALA A 102 6.91 24.38 9.29
N GLN A 103 7.93 25.11 9.73
CA GLN A 103 8.81 24.74 10.83
C GLN A 103 8.07 24.63 12.17
N ASP A 104 6.95 25.34 12.32
CA ASP A 104 6.10 25.31 13.52
C ASP A 104 5.11 24.13 13.54
N LEU A 105 5.12 23.25 12.52
CA LEU A 105 4.23 22.11 12.47
C LEU A 105 4.60 21.07 13.52
N PRO A 106 3.66 20.68 14.43
CA PRO A 106 3.96 19.70 15.47
C PRO A 106 4.37 18.34 14.89
N CYS A 107 5.38 17.71 15.49
CA CYS A 107 5.89 16.41 15.11
C CYS A 107 5.89 15.45 16.30
N ILE A 108 5.38 14.22 16.12
CA ILE A 108 5.57 13.10 17.04
C ILE A 108 6.61 12.18 16.43
N VAL A 109 7.67 11.86 17.16
CA VAL A 109 8.83 11.15 16.64
C VAL A 109 9.12 9.89 17.47
N VAL A 110 9.11 8.72 16.81
CA VAL A 110 9.59 7.48 17.41
C VAL A 110 11.12 7.53 17.51
N SER A 111 11.65 7.55 18.73
CA SER A 111 13.09 7.52 18.99
C SER A 111 13.61 6.10 18.91
N ARG A 112 14.30 5.77 17.82
CA ARG A 112 14.82 4.40 17.59
C ARG A 112 16.18 4.18 18.23
N PRO A 113 16.45 2.99 18.82
CA PRO A 113 17.74 2.70 19.47
C PRO A 113 18.94 2.84 18.54
N GLN A 114 18.77 2.63 17.23
CA GLN A 114 19.83 2.73 16.23
C GLN A 114 20.29 4.18 15.99
N LEU A 115 19.41 5.14 16.23
CA LEU A 115 19.69 6.57 16.14
C LEU A 115 18.72 7.32 17.07
N PRO A 116 19.02 7.45 18.38
CA PRO A 116 18.15 8.16 19.32
C PRO A 116 17.89 9.61 18.92
N LEU A 117 16.72 10.13 19.31
CA LEU A 117 16.39 11.53 19.09
C LEU A 117 17.33 12.44 19.86
N GLU A 118 18.03 13.29 19.15
CA GLU A 118 18.83 14.39 19.71
C GLU A 118 18.04 15.69 19.67
N SER A 119 18.65 16.80 20.12
CA SER A 119 18.02 18.12 20.01
C SER A 119 17.77 18.48 18.55
N THR A 120 16.58 18.98 18.26
CA THR A 120 16.13 19.37 16.92
C THR A 120 15.53 20.79 16.98
N PRO A 121 15.63 21.59 15.90
CA PRO A 121 14.94 22.89 15.81
C PRO A 121 13.43 22.76 15.65
N LEU A 122 12.90 21.55 15.36
CA LEU A 122 11.48 21.34 15.16
C LEU A 122 10.69 21.30 16.46
N GLN A 123 9.39 21.59 16.38
CA GLN A 123 8.43 21.30 17.46
C GLN A 123 8.17 19.78 17.53
N ALA A 124 9.17 19.03 17.97
CA ALA A 124 9.12 17.58 18.05
C ALA A 124 9.09 17.10 19.50
N GLU A 125 8.23 16.11 19.74
CA GLU A 125 8.19 15.33 20.98
C GLU A 125 8.34 13.85 20.67
N THR A 126 8.75 13.07 21.66
CA THR A 126 8.87 11.62 21.47
C THR A 126 7.49 10.95 21.48
N TRP A 127 7.40 9.80 20.81
CA TRP A 127 6.20 8.96 20.85
C TRP A 127 5.81 8.57 22.28
N GLU A 128 6.80 8.28 23.10
CA GLU A 128 6.64 7.93 24.50
C GLU A 128 6.04 9.08 25.30
N ASP A 129 6.57 10.31 25.12
CA ASP A 129 6.03 11.50 25.80
C ASP A 129 4.62 11.83 25.30
N ALA A 130 4.39 11.67 23.98
CA ALA A 130 3.09 11.92 23.38
C ALA A 130 1.99 11.00 23.92
N THR A 131 2.34 9.77 24.26
CA THR A 131 1.39 8.72 24.70
C THR A 131 1.32 8.56 26.21
N LYS A 132 2.31 9.05 26.97
CA LYS A 132 2.46 8.84 28.41
C LYS A 132 1.20 9.19 29.23
N ASP A 133 0.60 10.34 28.95
CA ASP A 133 -0.56 10.87 29.67
C ASP A 133 -1.80 10.95 28.76
N ALA A 134 -1.78 10.24 27.62
CA ALA A 134 -2.90 10.22 26.70
C ALA A 134 -4.04 9.32 27.20
N GLU A 135 -5.27 9.79 27.07
CA GLU A 135 -6.46 9.00 27.39
C GLU A 135 -6.96 8.28 26.14
N PRO A 136 -7.20 6.95 26.21
CA PRO A 136 -7.75 6.22 25.08
C PRO A 136 -9.11 6.77 24.63
N VAL A 137 -9.30 6.94 23.31
CA VAL A 137 -10.56 7.46 22.76
C VAL A 137 -11.30 6.41 21.93
N GLY A 138 -12.63 6.56 21.88
CA GLY A 138 -13.50 5.73 21.06
C GLY A 138 -13.40 6.02 19.57
N CYS A 139 -14.10 5.20 18.75
CA CYS A 139 -14.24 5.44 17.33
C CYS A 139 -15.22 6.59 17.05
N VAL A 140 -14.87 7.45 16.09
CA VAL A 140 -15.74 8.48 15.56
C VAL A 140 -16.50 7.95 14.36
N PRO A 141 -17.84 8.05 14.30
CA PRO A 141 -18.60 7.69 13.11
C PRO A 141 -18.22 8.56 11.92
N VAL A 142 -18.03 7.92 10.76
CA VAL A 142 -17.76 8.57 9.48
C VAL A 142 -18.74 8.06 8.43
N GLU A 143 -19.07 8.91 7.46
CA GLU A 143 -19.83 8.48 6.29
C GLU A 143 -18.98 7.56 5.40
N ALA A 144 -19.61 6.65 4.67
CA ALA A 144 -18.91 5.72 3.78
C ALA A 144 -18.06 6.42 2.70
N THR A 145 -18.45 7.63 2.33
CA THR A 145 -17.79 8.46 1.31
C THR A 145 -16.73 9.39 1.88
N GLU A 146 -16.62 9.52 3.20
CA GLU A 146 -15.58 10.37 3.81
C GLU A 146 -14.18 9.80 3.54
N PRO A 147 -13.18 10.69 3.32
CA PRO A 147 -11.81 10.27 3.05
C PRO A 147 -11.20 9.51 4.24
N LEU A 148 -10.58 8.36 3.94
CA LEU A 148 -9.74 7.60 4.87
C LEU A 148 -8.28 8.07 4.78
N TYR A 149 -7.79 8.19 3.55
CA TYR A 149 -6.42 8.61 3.29
C TYR A 149 -6.26 9.36 1.97
N ILE A 150 -5.13 10.07 1.87
CA ILE A 150 -4.61 10.64 0.63
C ILE A 150 -3.29 9.95 0.32
N LEU A 151 -3.20 9.28 -0.82
CA LEU A 151 -1.96 8.67 -1.29
C LEU A 151 -1.47 9.37 -2.56
N TYR A 152 -0.28 9.96 -2.48
CA TYR A 152 0.30 10.71 -3.58
C TYR A 152 1.03 9.80 -4.57
N THR A 153 0.68 9.91 -5.84
CA THR A 153 1.34 9.24 -6.97
C THR A 153 2.12 10.25 -7.80
N SER A 154 3.13 9.77 -8.55
CA SER A 154 3.84 10.59 -9.53
C SER A 154 2.88 11.01 -10.65
N GLY A 155 2.69 12.32 -10.81
CA GLY A 155 1.90 12.85 -11.92
C GLY A 155 2.73 12.99 -13.19
N THR A 156 2.12 12.73 -14.34
CA THR A 156 2.74 12.96 -15.67
C THR A 156 3.16 14.42 -15.93
N THR A 157 2.59 15.36 -15.18
CA THR A 157 2.84 16.81 -15.26
C THR A 157 3.85 17.32 -14.23
N GLY A 158 4.55 16.44 -13.51
CA GLY A 158 5.56 16.79 -12.50
C GLY A 158 5.00 17.05 -11.09
N ALA A 159 3.76 17.51 -10.93
CA ALA A 159 3.14 17.64 -9.61
C ALA A 159 2.46 16.33 -9.18
N PRO A 160 2.66 15.84 -7.95
CA PRO A 160 2.02 14.62 -7.48
C PRO A 160 0.49 14.73 -7.48
N LYS A 161 -0.19 13.59 -7.67
CA LYS A 161 -1.65 13.47 -7.58
C LYS A 161 -2.01 12.88 -6.23
N GLY A 162 -2.74 13.58 -5.39
CA GLY A 162 -3.27 13.07 -4.12
C GLY A 162 -4.53 12.24 -4.34
N VAL A 163 -4.38 10.94 -4.48
CA VAL A 163 -5.51 10.01 -4.64
C VAL A 163 -6.29 9.90 -3.33
N VAL A 164 -7.57 10.27 -3.35
CA VAL A 164 -8.45 10.20 -2.18
C VAL A 164 -9.17 8.86 -2.13
N ARG A 165 -9.02 8.15 -1.02
CA ARG A 165 -9.67 6.86 -0.77
C ARG A 165 -10.84 7.01 0.18
N PRO A 166 -12.08 6.62 -0.21
CA PRO A 166 -13.23 6.66 0.69
C PRO A 166 -13.21 5.50 1.69
N SER A 167 -13.72 5.73 2.90
CA SER A 167 -13.68 4.76 4.00
C SER A 167 -14.51 3.50 3.74
N GLY A 168 -15.79 3.63 3.44
CA GLY A 168 -16.72 2.51 3.39
C GLY A 168 -16.51 1.61 2.18
N GLY A 169 -16.36 2.20 0.99
CA GLY A 169 -16.11 1.42 -0.23
C GLY A 169 -14.80 0.63 -0.16
N HIS A 170 -13.77 1.23 0.44
CA HIS A 170 -12.49 0.57 0.64
C HIS A 170 -12.60 -0.63 1.60
N ALA A 171 -13.29 -0.47 2.72
CA ALA A 171 -13.49 -1.56 3.68
C ALA A 171 -14.21 -2.75 3.03
N VAL A 172 -15.30 -2.51 2.29
CA VAL A 172 -16.07 -3.57 1.60
C VAL A 172 -15.21 -4.29 0.55
N ALA A 173 -14.50 -3.53 -0.28
CA ALA A 173 -13.67 -4.11 -1.33
C ALA A 173 -12.53 -4.96 -0.76
N LEU A 174 -11.87 -4.48 0.27
CA LEU A 174 -10.73 -5.19 0.84
C LEU A 174 -11.13 -6.45 1.59
N ASP A 175 -12.20 -6.41 2.40
CA ASP A 175 -12.71 -7.61 3.06
C ASP A 175 -13.08 -8.69 2.04
N TRP A 176 -13.79 -8.31 0.98
CA TRP A 176 -14.15 -9.21 -0.12
C TRP A 176 -12.91 -9.78 -0.83
N THR A 177 -11.91 -8.95 -1.17
CA THR A 177 -10.75 -9.39 -1.94
C THR A 177 -9.86 -10.36 -1.19
N MET A 178 -9.76 -10.27 0.15
CA MET A 178 -8.98 -11.20 0.94
C MET A 178 -9.47 -12.64 0.77
N GLY A 179 -10.77 -12.86 0.84
CA GLY A 179 -11.36 -14.17 0.60
C GLY A 179 -11.42 -14.54 -0.89
N ALA A 180 -11.95 -13.65 -1.72
CA ALA A 180 -12.27 -13.97 -3.11
C ALA A 180 -11.04 -14.02 -4.04
N ILE A 181 -10.09 -13.11 -3.89
CA ILE A 181 -8.88 -13.06 -4.74
C ILE A 181 -7.76 -13.89 -4.13
N TYR A 182 -7.41 -13.64 -2.86
CA TYR A 182 -6.21 -14.22 -2.23
C TYR A 182 -6.46 -15.57 -1.54
N ASP A 183 -7.70 -16.04 -1.48
CA ASP A 183 -8.11 -17.31 -0.84
C ASP A 183 -7.56 -17.47 0.59
N VAL A 184 -7.58 -16.39 1.38
CA VAL A 184 -7.21 -16.43 2.79
C VAL A 184 -8.45 -16.39 3.67
N LYS A 185 -8.38 -17.10 4.80
CA LYS A 185 -9.45 -17.19 5.79
C LYS A 185 -9.07 -16.42 7.06
N PRO A 186 -10.03 -15.90 7.83
CA PRO A 186 -9.74 -15.32 9.13
C PRO A 186 -8.86 -16.23 9.99
N GLY A 187 -7.85 -15.65 10.64
CA GLY A 187 -6.86 -16.39 11.44
C GLY A 187 -5.62 -16.86 10.67
N GLU A 188 -5.67 -16.97 9.35
CA GLU A 188 -4.48 -17.31 8.56
C GLU A 188 -3.51 -16.13 8.45
N VAL A 189 -2.24 -16.46 8.19
CA VAL A 189 -1.19 -15.44 8.00
C VAL A 189 -1.11 -15.06 6.53
N TYR A 190 -1.28 -13.79 6.25
CA TYR A 190 -1.11 -13.17 4.95
C TYR A 190 0.08 -12.21 4.99
N TRP A 191 0.89 -12.21 3.95
CA TRP A 191 2.04 -11.31 3.87
C TRP A 191 2.13 -10.61 2.52
N ALA A 192 1.91 -9.31 2.52
CA ALA A 192 2.32 -8.44 1.41
C ALA A 192 3.73 -7.90 1.71
N ALA A 193 4.73 -8.46 1.03
CA ALA A 193 6.12 -8.03 1.15
C ALA A 193 6.35 -6.74 0.32
N SER A 194 5.85 -5.64 0.84
CA SER A 194 5.89 -4.30 0.26
C SER A 194 6.05 -3.25 1.36
N ASP A 195 5.76 -1.99 1.08
CA ASP A 195 5.90 -0.88 2.01
C ASP A 195 4.58 -0.11 2.15
N ILE A 196 4.30 0.40 3.37
CA ILE A 196 3.09 1.18 3.67
C ILE A 196 3.01 2.51 2.90
N GLY A 197 4.11 3.00 2.37
CA GLY A 197 4.15 4.18 1.50
C GLY A 197 3.52 3.96 0.12
N TRP A 198 3.17 2.72 -0.23
CA TRP A 198 2.50 2.35 -1.48
C TRP A 198 1.06 1.90 -1.23
N VAL A 199 0.26 1.89 -2.30
CA VAL A 199 -1.14 1.41 -2.20
C VAL A 199 -1.24 -0.04 -1.74
N VAL A 200 -0.28 -0.89 -2.12
CA VAL A 200 -0.18 -2.28 -1.62
C VAL A 200 -0.10 -2.31 -0.10
N GLY A 201 0.70 -1.42 0.49
CA GLY A 201 0.83 -1.34 1.93
C GLY A 201 -0.46 -0.94 2.63
N HIS A 202 -1.15 0.08 2.11
CA HIS A 202 -2.45 0.48 2.63
C HIS A 202 -3.47 -0.66 2.51
N SER A 203 -3.66 -1.18 1.30
CA SER A 203 -4.69 -2.19 1.04
C SER A 203 -4.36 -3.54 1.67
N TYR A 204 -3.12 -4.03 1.55
CA TYR A 204 -2.81 -5.43 1.80
C TYR A 204 -1.71 -5.70 2.84
N ILE A 205 -1.12 -4.67 3.46
CA ILE A 205 -0.38 -4.85 4.72
C ILE A 205 -1.30 -4.49 5.89
N ILE A 206 -2.10 -3.41 5.77
CA ILE A 206 -2.84 -2.85 6.90
C ILE A 206 -4.34 -3.20 6.81
N TYR A 207 -5.09 -2.56 5.90
CA TYR A 207 -6.55 -2.56 5.97
C TYR A 207 -7.17 -3.91 5.61
N GLY A 208 -6.82 -4.53 4.50
CA GLY A 208 -7.41 -5.80 4.06
C GLY A 208 -7.24 -6.92 5.07
N PRO A 209 -6.00 -7.30 5.43
CA PRO A 209 -5.77 -8.38 6.37
C PRO A 209 -6.41 -8.15 7.73
N LEU A 210 -6.31 -6.93 8.28
CA LEU A 210 -6.84 -6.63 9.61
C LEU A 210 -8.38 -6.60 9.63
N LEU A 211 -9.03 -6.09 8.57
CA LEU A 211 -10.50 -6.13 8.43
C LEU A 211 -11.02 -7.56 8.31
N HIS A 212 -10.33 -8.39 7.52
CA HIS A 212 -10.73 -9.79 7.28
C HIS A 212 -10.42 -10.73 8.45
N GLY A 213 -9.68 -10.27 9.46
CA GLY A 213 -9.31 -11.06 10.63
C GLY A 213 -8.07 -11.92 10.44
N ASN A 214 -7.19 -11.55 9.51
CA ASN A 214 -5.93 -12.22 9.25
C ASN A 214 -4.79 -11.69 10.16
N THR A 215 -3.77 -12.51 10.35
CA THR A 215 -2.47 -12.02 10.80
C THR A 215 -1.74 -11.43 9.60
N THR A 216 -1.28 -10.19 9.72
CA THR A 216 -0.41 -9.54 8.72
C THR A 216 1.03 -9.51 9.19
N VAL A 217 1.98 -9.58 8.25
CA VAL A 217 3.42 -9.49 8.54
C VAL A 217 3.92 -8.10 8.17
N LEU A 218 4.53 -7.41 9.12
CA LEU A 218 5.23 -6.15 8.91
C LEU A 218 6.74 -6.44 8.89
N PHE A 219 7.40 -6.12 7.77
CA PHE A 219 8.80 -6.47 7.56
C PHE A 219 9.63 -5.27 7.12
N GLU A 220 10.52 -4.80 8.01
CA GLU A 220 11.52 -3.79 7.69
C GLU A 220 12.76 -4.45 7.11
N GLY A 221 12.68 -4.91 5.83
CA GLY A 221 13.76 -5.61 5.15
C GLY A 221 13.60 -5.59 3.63
N LYS A 222 14.55 -6.22 2.95
CA LYS A 222 14.58 -6.32 1.49
C LYS A 222 14.53 -7.79 1.07
N PRO A 223 14.13 -8.10 -0.16
CA PRO A 223 14.14 -9.48 -0.67
C PRO A 223 15.55 -10.10 -0.72
N VAL A 224 16.58 -9.24 -0.80
CA VAL A 224 17.99 -9.60 -0.81
C VAL A 224 18.76 -8.71 0.15
N GLY A 225 19.89 -9.23 0.69
CA GLY A 225 20.76 -8.44 1.58
C GLY A 225 20.23 -8.24 3.02
N THR A 226 19.21 -9.03 3.46
CA THR A 226 18.69 -9.00 4.83
C THR A 226 18.49 -10.40 5.45
N PRO A 227 19.54 -11.20 5.65
CA PRO A 227 20.93 -10.98 5.31
C PRO A 227 21.29 -11.44 3.88
N ASP A 228 20.46 -12.25 3.23
CA ASP A 228 20.69 -12.87 1.90
C ASP A 228 19.37 -12.97 1.10
N ALA A 229 19.39 -13.67 -0.03
CA ALA A 229 18.20 -13.89 -0.87
C ALA A 229 17.21 -14.91 -0.29
N GLY A 230 17.49 -15.50 0.86
CA GLY A 230 16.57 -16.36 1.62
C GLY A 230 15.67 -15.58 2.60
N ALA A 231 15.80 -14.27 2.68
CA ALA A 231 15.06 -13.44 3.65
C ALA A 231 13.54 -13.67 3.59
N PHE A 232 12.96 -13.69 2.39
CA PHE A 232 11.51 -13.89 2.24
C PHE A 232 11.08 -15.31 2.65
N TRP A 233 11.88 -16.30 2.34
CA TRP A 233 11.59 -17.70 2.69
C TRP A 233 11.67 -17.92 4.19
N ARG A 234 12.65 -17.29 4.85
CA ARG A 234 12.77 -17.31 6.30
C ARG A 234 11.52 -16.72 6.96
N VAL A 235 11.13 -15.52 6.57
CA VAL A 235 9.95 -14.84 7.14
C VAL A 235 8.68 -15.64 6.87
N ALA A 236 8.48 -16.13 5.65
CA ALA A 236 7.31 -16.96 5.31
C ALA A 236 7.25 -18.25 6.13
N SER A 237 8.39 -18.90 6.36
CA SER A 237 8.50 -20.11 7.17
C SER A 237 8.26 -19.86 8.66
N GLU A 238 8.92 -18.83 9.22
CA GLU A 238 8.81 -18.47 10.64
C GLU A 238 7.38 -18.11 11.06
N HIS A 239 6.64 -17.48 10.16
CA HIS A 239 5.28 -17.01 10.44
C HIS A 239 4.17 -17.91 9.85
N GLY A 240 4.51 -18.97 9.12
CA GLY A 240 3.53 -19.85 8.51
C GLY A 240 2.62 -19.15 7.50
N VAL A 241 3.20 -18.32 6.63
CA VAL A 241 2.48 -17.52 5.65
C VAL A 241 1.69 -18.42 4.70
N ALA A 242 0.37 -18.21 4.61
CA ALA A 242 -0.53 -18.97 3.76
C ALA A 242 -0.58 -18.43 2.33
N THR A 243 -0.62 -17.11 2.18
CA THR A 243 -0.56 -16.43 0.87
C THR A 243 0.40 -15.26 0.97
N MET A 244 1.28 -15.16 -0.01
CA MET A 244 2.27 -14.09 -0.13
C MET A 244 1.95 -13.21 -1.33
N PHE A 245 2.20 -11.91 -1.20
CA PHE A 245 2.11 -10.93 -2.28
C PHE A 245 3.38 -10.07 -2.33
N THR A 246 3.95 -9.88 -3.52
CA THR A 246 5.10 -8.98 -3.72
C THR A 246 5.18 -8.49 -5.16
N ALA A 247 6.27 -7.79 -5.52
CA ALA A 247 6.51 -7.33 -6.89
C ALA A 247 7.41 -8.31 -7.67
N PRO A 248 7.26 -8.42 -9.00
CA PRO A 248 8.15 -9.22 -9.85
C PRO A 248 9.63 -8.84 -9.72
N THR A 249 9.95 -7.56 -9.50
CA THR A 249 11.32 -7.08 -9.24
C THR A 249 11.96 -7.76 -8.04
N ALA A 250 11.20 -8.05 -6.97
CA ALA A 250 11.71 -8.77 -5.81
C ALA A 250 12.15 -10.19 -6.19
N PHE A 251 11.34 -10.88 -6.99
CA PHE A 251 11.65 -12.23 -7.47
C PHE A 251 12.82 -12.25 -8.44
N ARG A 252 12.91 -11.28 -9.33
CA ARG A 252 14.09 -11.14 -10.20
C ARG A 252 15.39 -10.93 -9.40
N ALA A 253 15.34 -10.11 -8.36
CA ALA A 253 16.48 -9.90 -7.48
C ALA A 253 16.88 -11.18 -6.71
N ILE A 254 15.90 -11.95 -6.20
CA ILE A 254 16.14 -13.24 -5.55
C ILE A 254 16.76 -14.24 -6.55
N ARG A 255 16.13 -14.41 -7.71
CA ARG A 255 16.61 -15.31 -8.77
C ARG A 255 18.04 -14.98 -9.23
N GLN A 256 18.37 -13.70 -9.30
CA GLN A 256 19.73 -13.26 -9.66
C GLN A 256 20.78 -13.75 -8.65
N GLN A 257 20.44 -13.78 -7.35
CA GLN A 257 21.38 -14.21 -6.29
C GLN A 257 21.29 -15.72 -5.99
N ASP A 258 20.13 -16.33 -6.20
CA ASP A 258 19.87 -17.76 -5.96
C ASP A 258 19.14 -18.39 -7.16
N PRO A 259 19.77 -18.50 -8.34
CA PRO A 259 19.11 -18.97 -9.56
C PRO A 259 18.63 -20.43 -9.47
N ASP A 260 19.30 -21.24 -8.67
CA ASP A 260 18.93 -22.64 -8.44
C ASP A 260 17.83 -22.81 -7.37
N GLY A 261 17.52 -21.76 -6.58
CA GLY A 261 16.54 -21.82 -5.49
C GLY A 261 17.03 -22.57 -4.24
N LYS A 262 18.35 -22.70 -4.05
CA LYS A 262 18.93 -23.46 -2.92
C LYS A 262 18.59 -22.88 -1.56
N LEU A 263 18.33 -21.58 -1.48
CA LEU A 263 17.92 -20.95 -0.23
C LEU A 263 16.45 -21.25 0.10
N ILE A 264 15.61 -21.50 -0.89
CA ILE A 264 14.21 -21.92 -0.67
C ILE A 264 14.16 -23.26 0.09
N GLU A 265 15.02 -24.22 -0.31
CA GLU A 265 15.08 -25.57 0.27
C GLU A 265 15.43 -25.61 1.77
N ARG A 266 15.96 -24.50 2.31
CA ARG A 266 16.34 -24.39 3.72
C ARG A 266 15.16 -24.12 4.64
N TYR A 267 14.00 -23.75 4.10
CA TYR A 267 12.85 -23.28 4.86
C TYR A 267 11.61 -24.12 4.60
N ASN A 268 10.81 -24.31 5.64
CA ASN A 268 9.53 -25.01 5.51
C ASN A 268 8.45 -24.05 5.01
N LEU A 269 8.10 -24.16 3.74
CA LEU A 269 7.08 -23.33 3.10
C LEU A 269 5.75 -24.08 2.91
N SER A 270 5.51 -25.20 3.60
CA SER A 270 4.32 -26.06 3.43
C SER A 270 2.99 -25.36 3.73
N ALA A 271 3.00 -24.25 4.49
CA ALA A 271 1.81 -23.44 4.73
C ALA A 271 1.43 -22.58 3.53
N MET A 272 2.38 -22.24 2.66
CA MET A 272 2.19 -21.32 1.55
C MET A 272 1.46 -22.00 0.40
N ARG A 273 0.32 -21.45 0.00
CA ARG A 273 -0.57 -22.01 -1.04
C ARG A 273 -0.56 -21.21 -2.33
N ALA A 274 -0.23 -19.93 -2.27
CA ALA A 274 -0.20 -19.06 -3.44
C ALA A 274 0.78 -17.90 -3.26
N LEU A 275 1.33 -17.45 -4.39
CA LEU A 275 2.08 -16.22 -4.51
C LEU A 275 1.39 -15.30 -5.51
N PHE A 276 1.14 -14.05 -5.11
CA PHE A 276 0.63 -13.00 -5.98
C PHE A 276 1.72 -11.99 -6.33
N LEU A 277 1.74 -11.54 -7.57
CA LEU A 277 2.68 -10.55 -8.09
C LEU A 277 1.91 -9.38 -8.71
N ALA A 278 2.33 -8.15 -8.45
CA ALA A 278 1.81 -6.94 -9.10
C ALA A 278 2.79 -5.77 -9.01
N GLY A 279 2.41 -4.65 -9.66
CA GLY A 279 3.17 -3.39 -9.65
C GLY A 279 3.95 -3.16 -10.95
N GLU A 280 4.22 -4.21 -11.69
CA GLU A 280 4.78 -4.23 -13.04
C GLU A 280 4.42 -5.57 -13.69
N ARG A 281 4.54 -5.66 -15.00
CA ARG A 281 4.30 -6.92 -15.72
C ARG A 281 5.29 -7.99 -15.26
N CYS A 282 4.77 -9.16 -14.88
CA CYS A 282 5.61 -10.32 -14.63
C CYS A 282 6.01 -10.96 -15.95
N ASP A 283 7.31 -11.03 -16.22
CA ASP A 283 7.80 -11.77 -17.38
C ASP A 283 7.63 -13.29 -17.19
N PRO A 284 7.33 -14.06 -18.28
CA PRO A 284 7.09 -15.49 -18.18
C PRO A 284 8.22 -16.28 -17.52
N ASP A 285 9.47 -15.91 -17.77
CA ASP A 285 10.63 -16.61 -17.21
C ASP A 285 10.73 -16.47 -15.68
N THR A 286 10.37 -15.31 -15.14
CA THR A 286 10.32 -15.08 -13.69
C THR A 286 9.16 -15.84 -13.07
N LEU A 287 7.99 -15.84 -13.73
CA LEU A 287 6.80 -16.55 -13.25
C LEU A 287 7.07 -18.06 -13.21
N HIS A 288 7.53 -18.66 -14.30
CA HIS A 288 7.84 -20.09 -14.34
C HIS A 288 8.94 -20.51 -13.39
N TRP A 289 9.99 -19.69 -13.22
CA TRP A 289 11.01 -19.96 -12.22
C TRP A 289 10.41 -20.01 -10.80
N ALA A 290 9.53 -19.07 -10.48
CA ALA A 290 8.89 -19.03 -9.18
C ALA A 290 7.97 -20.23 -8.95
N GLU A 291 7.15 -20.62 -9.96
CA GLU A 291 6.29 -21.81 -9.91
C GLU A 291 7.11 -23.10 -9.74
N ASP A 292 8.19 -23.25 -10.54
CA ASP A 292 9.07 -24.43 -10.46
C ASP A 292 9.72 -24.56 -9.07
N LYS A 293 10.17 -23.46 -8.50
CA LYS A 293 10.88 -23.48 -7.20
C LYS A 293 9.94 -23.60 -6.00
N LEU A 294 8.75 -23.02 -6.07
CA LEU A 294 7.80 -23.02 -4.95
C LEU A 294 6.78 -24.17 -5.00
N GLY A 295 6.51 -24.72 -6.19
CA GLY A 295 5.51 -25.76 -6.37
C GLY A 295 4.06 -25.33 -6.10
N ILE A 296 3.79 -24.02 -6.15
CA ILE A 296 2.48 -23.39 -5.92
C ILE A 296 2.11 -22.46 -7.06
N PRO A 297 0.82 -22.10 -7.23
CA PRO A 297 0.42 -21.08 -8.21
C PRO A 297 1.12 -19.74 -7.95
N VAL A 298 1.64 -19.15 -9.03
CA VAL A 298 2.17 -17.79 -9.06
C VAL A 298 1.27 -16.96 -9.95
N ILE A 299 0.59 -15.98 -9.38
CA ILE A 299 -0.49 -15.23 -10.03
C ILE A 299 -0.04 -13.80 -10.23
N ASP A 300 0.15 -13.43 -11.50
CA ASP A 300 0.23 -12.01 -11.87
C ASP A 300 -1.17 -11.41 -11.85
N HIS A 301 -1.32 -10.22 -11.26
CA HIS A 301 -2.59 -9.52 -11.20
C HIS A 301 -2.36 -8.02 -11.36
N TRP A 302 -3.37 -7.31 -11.86
CA TRP A 302 -3.22 -5.93 -12.27
C TRP A 302 -4.20 -5.02 -11.56
N TRP A 303 -3.69 -3.90 -11.07
CA TRP A 303 -4.40 -2.80 -10.43
C TRP A 303 -3.52 -1.56 -10.31
N GLN A 304 -4.11 -0.48 -9.83
CA GLN A 304 -3.47 0.82 -9.75
C GLN A 304 -3.66 1.44 -8.36
N THR A 305 -2.89 2.46 -8.02
CA THR A 305 -3.12 3.25 -6.80
C THR A 305 -4.53 3.83 -6.79
N GLU A 306 -5.02 4.27 -7.92
CA GLU A 306 -6.35 4.83 -8.13
C GLU A 306 -7.46 3.83 -7.81
N THR A 307 -7.28 2.58 -8.18
CA THR A 307 -8.32 1.55 -7.99
C THR A 307 -8.30 0.93 -6.59
N GLY A 308 -7.14 0.86 -5.93
CA GLY A 308 -6.98 0.40 -4.56
C GLY A 308 -7.08 -1.12 -4.35
N TRP A 309 -7.52 -1.85 -5.37
CA TRP A 309 -7.61 -3.30 -5.42
C TRP A 309 -7.64 -3.79 -6.87
N SER A 310 -7.55 -5.11 -7.08
CA SER A 310 -7.31 -5.71 -8.40
C SER A 310 -8.44 -5.48 -9.39
N ILE A 311 -8.08 -4.95 -10.57
CA ILE A 311 -8.96 -4.83 -11.73
C ILE A 311 -9.07 -6.19 -12.42
N ALA A 312 -7.94 -6.90 -12.55
CA ALA A 312 -7.88 -8.23 -13.15
C ALA A 312 -7.00 -9.16 -12.30
N ALA A 313 -7.47 -10.36 -12.06
CA ALA A 313 -6.79 -11.39 -11.28
C ALA A 313 -7.41 -12.77 -11.51
N ASN A 314 -6.62 -13.83 -11.33
CA ASN A 314 -7.13 -15.15 -11.07
C ASN A 314 -7.64 -15.22 -9.63
N CYS A 315 -8.95 -15.19 -9.43
CA CYS A 315 -9.60 -15.11 -8.12
C CYS A 315 -9.65 -16.48 -7.44
N LEU A 316 -8.58 -16.88 -6.76
CA LEU A 316 -8.40 -18.24 -6.22
C LEU A 316 -9.51 -18.69 -5.25
N GLY A 317 -10.10 -17.75 -4.51
CA GLY A 317 -11.18 -18.06 -3.56
C GLY A 317 -12.54 -18.27 -4.23
N ILE A 318 -12.67 -17.96 -5.53
CA ILE A 318 -13.89 -18.19 -6.31
C ILE A 318 -13.71 -19.45 -7.17
N GLU A 319 -12.70 -19.42 -8.04
CA GLU A 319 -12.38 -20.50 -8.95
C GLU A 319 -10.89 -20.46 -9.31
N ARG A 320 -10.23 -21.61 -9.27
CA ARG A 320 -8.84 -21.73 -9.65
C ARG A 320 -8.73 -21.94 -11.17
N LEU A 321 -8.54 -20.86 -11.90
CA LEU A 321 -8.29 -20.90 -13.33
C LEU A 321 -6.82 -21.27 -13.63
N PRO A 322 -6.50 -21.83 -14.80
CA PRO A 322 -5.13 -22.02 -15.24
C PRO A 322 -4.36 -20.68 -15.27
N VAL A 323 -3.13 -20.71 -14.79
CA VAL A 323 -2.24 -19.53 -14.90
C VAL A 323 -1.69 -19.46 -16.32
N LYS A 324 -1.86 -18.31 -16.97
CA LYS A 324 -1.33 -18.01 -18.31
C LYS A 324 -0.20 -17.00 -18.16
N ALA A 325 1.05 -17.44 -18.35
CA ALA A 325 2.21 -16.56 -18.18
C ALA A 325 2.15 -15.34 -19.10
N GLY A 326 2.37 -14.15 -18.52
CA GLY A 326 2.25 -12.87 -19.24
C GLY A 326 0.83 -12.30 -19.30
N SER A 327 -0.17 -13.00 -18.76
CA SER A 327 -1.54 -12.53 -18.57
C SER A 327 -1.81 -12.25 -17.10
N VAL A 328 -2.58 -11.20 -16.81
CA VAL A 328 -3.05 -10.85 -15.47
C VAL A 328 -4.36 -11.55 -15.08
N GLY A 329 -4.86 -12.43 -15.96
CA GLY A 329 -6.12 -13.13 -15.78
C GLY A 329 -7.36 -12.31 -16.20
N PRO A 330 -8.57 -12.81 -15.90
CA PRO A 330 -9.82 -12.13 -16.24
C PRO A 330 -10.06 -10.92 -15.38
N ALA A 331 -10.98 -10.04 -15.83
CA ALA A 331 -11.49 -8.97 -14.99
C ALA A 331 -12.07 -9.53 -13.69
N ALA A 332 -11.68 -8.95 -12.56
CA ALA A 332 -12.23 -9.35 -11.28
C ALA A 332 -13.72 -8.96 -11.18
N PRO A 333 -14.55 -9.72 -10.45
CA PRO A 333 -15.96 -9.40 -10.27
C PRO A 333 -16.19 -7.95 -9.84
N GLY A 334 -17.10 -7.27 -10.56
CA GLY A 334 -17.39 -5.85 -10.36
C GLY A 334 -16.75 -4.92 -11.39
N TRP A 335 -15.75 -5.39 -12.15
CA TRP A 335 -15.10 -4.62 -13.20
C TRP A 335 -15.64 -4.97 -14.59
N ASP A 336 -15.92 -3.94 -15.40
CA ASP A 336 -16.18 -4.06 -16.84
C ASP A 336 -14.99 -3.45 -17.59
N VAL A 337 -13.99 -4.30 -17.86
CA VAL A 337 -12.74 -3.92 -18.53
C VAL A 337 -12.91 -4.03 -20.04
N ARG A 338 -12.50 -2.99 -20.75
CA ARG A 338 -12.54 -2.90 -22.21
C ARG A 338 -11.19 -2.49 -22.78
N THR A 339 -10.93 -2.95 -23.99
CA THR A 339 -9.83 -2.46 -24.83
C THR A 339 -10.40 -1.64 -25.97
N LEU A 340 -10.03 -0.35 -26.03
CA LEU A 340 -10.65 0.63 -26.90
C LEU A 340 -9.67 1.17 -27.95
N ASP A 341 -10.18 1.46 -29.14
CA ASP A 341 -9.47 2.22 -30.15
C ASP A 341 -9.42 3.72 -29.79
N ASN A 342 -8.75 4.53 -30.60
CA ASN A 342 -8.63 5.98 -30.38
C ASN A 342 -9.96 6.77 -30.56
N LYS A 343 -11.04 6.09 -30.97
CA LYS A 343 -12.39 6.64 -31.09
C LYS A 343 -13.32 6.16 -29.97
N GLY A 344 -12.83 5.31 -29.08
CA GLY A 344 -13.59 4.75 -27.97
C GLY A 344 -14.47 3.53 -28.35
N ASN A 345 -14.20 2.88 -29.49
CA ASN A 345 -14.87 1.64 -29.86
C ASN A 345 -14.07 0.43 -29.34
N ASP A 346 -14.76 -0.65 -28.97
CA ASP A 346 -14.10 -1.92 -28.62
C ASP A 346 -13.25 -2.42 -29.80
N VAL A 347 -12.02 -2.85 -29.52
CA VAL A 347 -11.16 -3.54 -30.49
C VAL A 347 -11.45 -5.04 -30.51
N ALA A 348 -11.07 -5.72 -31.57
CA ALA A 348 -11.24 -7.17 -31.63
C ALA A 348 -10.33 -7.90 -30.62
N PRO A 349 -10.72 -9.08 -30.12
CA PRO A 349 -9.84 -9.91 -29.31
C PRO A 349 -8.46 -10.11 -29.96
N GLY A 350 -7.40 -9.96 -29.19
CA GLY A 350 -6.01 -10.02 -29.67
C GLY A 350 -5.44 -8.71 -30.19
N ASP A 351 -6.27 -7.72 -30.50
CA ASP A 351 -5.81 -6.40 -30.92
C ASP A 351 -5.49 -5.52 -29.70
N VAL A 352 -4.38 -4.78 -29.79
CA VAL A 352 -3.95 -3.86 -28.74
C VAL A 352 -4.78 -2.57 -28.78
N GLY A 353 -5.33 -2.20 -27.62
CA GLY A 353 -6.05 -0.95 -27.42
C GLY A 353 -5.71 -0.30 -26.09
N ALA A 354 -6.28 0.87 -25.83
CA ALA A 354 -6.26 1.49 -24.53
C ALA A 354 -7.15 0.69 -23.57
N ILE A 355 -6.61 0.33 -22.40
CA ILE A 355 -7.40 -0.35 -21.37
C ILE A 355 -8.22 0.68 -20.61
N ALA A 356 -9.53 0.49 -20.56
CA ALA A 356 -10.47 1.34 -19.87
C ALA A 356 -11.48 0.53 -19.06
N CYS A 357 -11.98 1.09 -17.96
CA CYS A 357 -13.01 0.45 -17.16
C CYS A 357 -14.32 1.24 -17.30
N ARG A 358 -15.41 0.54 -17.64
CA ARG A 358 -16.74 1.16 -17.78
C ARG A 358 -17.21 1.71 -16.44
N LEU A 359 -17.80 2.91 -16.47
CA LEU A 359 -18.41 3.52 -15.29
C LEU A 359 -19.83 2.96 -15.03
N PRO A 360 -20.27 2.89 -13.74
CA PRO A 360 -19.54 3.29 -12.55
C PRO A 360 -18.47 2.30 -12.14
N LEU A 361 -17.37 2.77 -11.56
CA LEU A 361 -16.36 1.89 -10.96
C LEU A 361 -16.91 1.19 -9.72
N PRO A 362 -16.41 -0.02 -9.37
CA PRO A 362 -16.83 -0.73 -8.17
C PRO A 362 -16.37 0.00 -6.89
N PRO A 363 -16.95 -0.33 -5.72
CA PRO A 363 -16.52 0.21 -4.44
C PRO A 363 -15.03 0.05 -4.18
N GLY A 364 -14.46 0.95 -3.39
CA GLY A 364 -13.03 0.90 -3.01
C GLY A 364 -12.10 1.66 -3.95
N THR A 365 -12.58 2.13 -5.09
CA THR A 365 -11.81 2.99 -6.01
C THR A 365 -11.69 4.42 -5.47
N LEU A 366 -10.86 5.25 -6.13
CA LEU A 366 -10.68 6.65 -5.74
C LEU A 366 -12.02 7.42 -5.76
N ALA A 367 -12.19 8.32 -4.79
CA ALA A 367 -13.30 9.28 -4.79
C ALA A 367 -12.99 10.53 -5.64
N GLY A 368 -11.72 10.77 -5.94
CA GLY A 368 -11.22 11.92 -6.68
C GLY A 368 -9.75 12.18 -6.38
N LEU A 369 -9.26 13.34 -6.80
CA LEU A 369 -7.94 13.87 -6.43
C LEU A 369 -8.11 15.00 -5.40
N TRP A 370 -7.24 15.03 -4.40
CA TRP A 370 -7.26 16.02 -3.33
C TRP A 370 -7.16 17.43 -3.90
N HIS A 371 -8.18 18.26 -3.62
CA HIS A 371 -8.32 19.64 -4.11
C HIS A 371 -8.11 19.84 -5.62
N ALA A 372 -8.33 18.80 -6.45
CA ALA A 372 -8.00 18.84 -7.87
C ALA A 372 -9.04 18.13 -8.76
N GLU A 373 -10.33 18.51 -8.60
CA GLU A 373 -11.47 17.88 -9.29
C GLU A 373 -11.34 17.98 -10.83
N GLU A 374 -10.96 19.13 -11.35
CA GLU A 374 -10.78 19.29 -12.81
C GLU A 374 -9.63 18.43 -13.34
N ARG A 375 -8.53 18.33 -12.58
CA ARG A 375 -7.42 17.42 -12.91
C ARG A 375 -7.85 15.96 -12.87
N PHE A 376 -8.69 15.58 -11.90
CA PHE A 376 -9.28 14.26 -11.83
C PHE A 376 -10.07 13.95 -13.10
N ARG A 377 -10.99 14.82 -13.45
CA ARG A 377 -11.82 14.68 -14.65
C ARG A 377 -11.00 14.55 -15.92
N GLN A 378 -10.04 15.45 -16.12
CA GLN A 378 -9.16 15.45 -17.29
C GLN A 378 -8.25 14.24 -17.38
N SER A 379 -7.74 13.75 -16.24
CA SER A 379 -6.80 12.62 -16.21
C SER A 379 -7.46 11.26 -16.43
N TYR A 380 -8.75 11.11 -16.10
CA TYR A 380 -9.35 9.77 -16.03
C TYR A 380 -10.70 9.62 -16.72
N LEU A 381 -11.42 10.71 -17.05
CA LEU A 381 -12.82 10.62 -17.46
C LEU A 381 -13.13 11.34 -18.80
N THR A 382 -12.15 11.93 -19.44
CA THR A 382 -12.38 12.80 -20.61
C THR A 382 -12.07 12.13 -21.93
N THR A 383 -11.05 11.29 -22.00
CA THR A 383 -10.58 10.67 -23.25
C THR A 383 -11.63 9.72 -23.83
N PHE A 384 -12.24 8.91 -22.98
CA PHE A 384 -13.29 7.96 -23.36
C PHE A 384 -14.56 8.20 -22.55
N PRO A 385 -15.57 8.94 -23.06
CA PRO A 385 -16.80 9.23 -22.33
C PRO A 385 -17.51 7.95 -21.85
N GLY A 386 -17.82 7.88 -20.56
CA GLY A 386 -18.43 6.70 -19.92
C GLY A 386 -17.44 5.66 -19.42
N TYR A 387 -16.14 5.93 -19.51
CA TYR A 387 -15.09 5.06 -19.03
C TYR A 387 -14.12 5.80 -18.11
N TYR A 388 -13.49 5.05 -17.22
CA TYR A 388 -12.28 5.41 -16.51
C TYR A 388 -11.08 4.98 -17.35
N GLU A 389 -10.21 5.94 -17.68
CA GLU A 389 -8.98 5.70 -18.42
C GLU A 389 -7.88 5.25 -17.45
N THR A 390 -7.32 4.07 -17.68
CA THR A 390 -6.26 3.51 -16.82
C THR A 390 -4.88 4.06 -17.15
N GLY A 391 -4.68 4.59 -18.36
CA GLY A 391 -3.37 4.99 -18.89
C GLY A 391 -2.51 3.80 -19.36
N ASP A 392 -3.03 2.58 -19.26
CA ASP A 392 -2.36 1.36 -19.72
C ASP A 392 -2.89 0.94 -21.09
N ALA A 393 -2.07 0.21 -21.84
CA ALA A 393 -2.44 -0.41 -23.10
C ALA A 393 -2.26 -1.94 -23.02
N GLY A 394 -3.13 -2.68 -23.70
CA GLY A 394 -3.10 -4.13 -23.71
C GLY A 394 -4.13 -4.72 -24.66
N PHE A 395 -4.34 -6.01 -24.56
CA PHE A 395 -5.36 -6.72 -25.33
C PHE A 395 -6.03 -7.77 -24.45
N VAL A 396 -7.24 -8.13 -24.84
CA VAL A 396 -7.98 -9.30 -24.31
C VAL A 396 -7.89 -10.37 -25.36
N ASP A 397 -7.45 -11.56 -24.99
CA ASP A 397 -7.38 -12.72 -25.90
C ASP A 397 -8.73 -13.45 -26.01
N GLU A 398 -8.77 -14.56 -26.77
CA GLU A 398 -10.00 -15.32 -27.03
C GLU A 398 -10.40 -16.23 -25.84
N ASP A 399 -9.49 -16.48 -24.87
CA ASP A 399 -9.72 -17.33 -23.71
C ASP A 399 -10.29 -16.47 -22.54
#